data_2e283d1d0844c4da737096f1226b2c18
#
_entry.id   2e283d1d0844c4da737096f1226b2c18
#
_cell.length_a   1.000
_cell.length_b   1.000
_cell.length_c   1.000
_cell.angle_alpha   90.00
_cell.angle_beta   90.00
_cell.angle_gamma   90.00
#
_symmetry.space_group_name_H-M   'P 1'
#
loop_
_entity.id
_entity.type
_entity.pdbx_description
1 polymer ?
#
loop_
_entity_poly.entity_id
_entity_poly.type
_entity_poly.pdbx_seq_one_letter_code
_entity_poly.pdbx_strand_id
1 'polypeptide(L)'
;MKAHRYRPTWTATARFLRGRKNRTFRFSHIFAASGTGSTQCGLVSGKLLEQGTEQIIGLSISSREYDRAIRIMESGISDYFAKNHLVLPEGWESELHLEMGYRQGGYGQYDERILQVIREEFCRNGLPLDPTYTGKAFWGMKQYIEEHQLQDCDVLFIHTGGTPLFYDCILNDTDGGKK
;
A
#
# COMPACT_ATOMS: atom_id res chain seq x y z
N MET A 1 4.45 -12.86 31.79
CA MET A 1 3.74 -12.54 30.56
C MET A 1 4.78 -12.13 29.53
N LYS A 2 5.09 -12.97 28.54
CA LYS A 2 6.06 -12.64 27.47
C LYS A 2 5.33 -11.73 26.48
N ALA A 3 5.76 -10.49 26.37
CA ALA A 3 5.29 -9.58 25.35
C ALA A 3 5.54 -10.20 23.97
N HIS A 4 4.49 -10.53 23.24
CA HIS A 4 4.57 -10.89 21.83
C HIS A 4 5.19 -9.69 21.12
N ARG A 5 6.45 -9.82 20.71
CA ARG A 5 7.08 -8.83 19.81
C ARG A 5 6.33 -8.90 18.49
N TYR A 6 5.43 -7.96 18.30
CA TYR A 6 4.89 -7.64 16.99
C TYR A 6 6.09 -7.30 16.10
N ARG A 7 6.50 -8.23 15.25
CA ARG A 7 7.48 -7.92 14.19
C ARG A 7 6.72 -7.19 13.11
N PRO A 8 6.96 -5.90 12.91
CA PRO A 8 6.24 -5.15 11.89
C PRO A 8 6.48 -5.80 10.52
N THR A 9 5.52 -5.66 9.61
CA THR A 9 5.60 -5.96 8.18
C THR A 9 6.86 -5.41 7.49
N TRP A 10 7.54 -4.48 8.11
CA TRP A 10 8.81 -3.83 7.75
C TRP A 10 9.92 -4.81 7.36
N THR A 11 10.12 -5.88 8.14
CA THR A 11 11.17 -6.87 7.82
C THR A 11 10.85 -7.69 6.58
N ALA A 12 9.58 -7.97 6.30
CA ALA A 12 9.17 -8.67 5.09
C ALA A 12 9.39 -7.78 3.86
N THR A 13 9.05 -6.50 3.97
CA THR A 13 9.15 -5.53 2.88
C THR A 13 10.61 -5.18 2.56
N ALA A 14 11.44 -4.98 3.59
CA ALA A 14 12.88 -4.78 3.41
C ALA A 14 13.55 -6.02 2.77
N ARG A 15 13.13 -7.24 3.14
CA ARG A 15 13.62 -8.47 2.49
C ARG A 15 13.19 -8.59 1.03
N PHE A 16 11.98 -8.16 0.70
CA PHE A 16 11.49 -8.14 -0.68
C PHE A 16 12.39 -7.25 -1.56
N LEU A 17 12.74 -6.07 -1.10
CA LEU A 17 13.61 -5.14 -1.82
C LEU A 17 15.07 -5.64 -1.90
N ARG A 18 15.60 -6.30 -0.85
CA ARG A 18 16.93 -6.93 -0.87
C ARG A 18 17.06 -8.06 -1.90
N GLY A 19 16.00 -8.83 -2.13
CA GLY A 19 16.00 -9.91 -3.12
C GLY A 19 16.15 -9.44 -4.57
N ARG A 20 16.13 -8.11 -4.82
CA ARG A 20 16.18 -7.52 -6.17
C ARG A 20 17.59 -7.33 -6.73
N LYS A 21 18.63 -7.42 -5.91
CA LYS A 21 20.04 -7.17 -6.36
C LYS A 21 20.47 -7.97 -7.58
N ASN A 22 19.80 -9.10 -7.88
CA ASN A 22 20.13 -9.99 -9.01
C ASN A 22 19.10 -9.94 -10.16
N ARG A 23 18.16 -9.00 -10.18
CA ARG A 23 17.15 -8.89 -11.23
C ARG A 23 17.44 -7.72 -12.16
N THR A 24 17.41 -7.98 -13.45
CA THR A 24 17.49 -6.97 -14.53
C THR A 24 16.25 -6.10 -14.60
N PHE A 25 15.20 -6.45 -13.86
CA PHE A 25 13.90 -5.80 -13.84
C PHE A 25 13.79 -4.82 -12.65
N ARG A 26 13.40 -3.57 -12.93
CA ARG A 26 13.20 -2.52 -11.93
C ARG A 26 11.81 -1.91 -12.09
N PHE A 27 11.10 -1.79 -10.98
CA PHE A 27 9.86 -1.03 -10.94
C PHE A 27 10.16 0.46 -10.85
N SER A 28 9.39 1.27 -11.57
CA SER A 28 9.42 2.72 -11.43
C SER A 28 8.60 3.17 -10.23
N HIS A 29 7.45 2.52 -10.01
CA HIS A 29 6.52 2.84 -8.94
C HIS A 29 6.10 1.57 -8.19
N ILE A 30 5.95 1.69 -6.87
CA ILE A 30 5.41 0.64 -6.00
C ILE A 30 4.22 1.22 -5.24
N PHE A 31 3.05 0.63 -5.43
CA PHE A 31 1.80 1.05 -4.82
C PHE A 31 1.39 0.12 -3.68
N ALA A 32 0.87 0.68 -2.60
CA ALA A 32 0.30 -0.08 -1.49
C ALA A 32 -0.85 0.67 -0.82
N ALA A 33 -1.81 -0.07 -0.26
CA ALA A 33 -2.80 0.50 0.63
C ALA A 33 -2.15 1.06 1.89
N SER A 34 -2.43 2.31 2.22
CA SER A 34 -1.91 3.01 3.40
C SER A 34 -3.04 3.35 4.38
N GLY A 35 -3.27 2.45 5.36
CA GLY A 35 -4.20 2.68 6.47
C GLY A 35 -3.49 3.26 7.68
N THR A 36 -2.71 2.43 8.38
CA THR A 36 -1.84 2.86 9.49
C THR A 36 -0.49 3.41 9.02
N GLY A 37 -0.15 3.21 7.75
CA GLY A 37 1.14 3.57 7.16
C GLY A 37 2.23 2.51 7.31
N SER A 38 2.01 1.43 8.07
CA SER A 38 3.07 0.46 8.39
C SER A 38 3.71 -0.21 7.16
N THR A 39 2.92 -0.57 6.15
CA THR A 39 3.43 -1.17 4.92
C THR A 39 4.28 -0.15 4.16
N GLN A 40 3.78 1.07 4.01
CA GLN A 40 4.48 2.15 3.34
C GLN A 40 5.79 2.50 4.05
N CYS A 41 5.79 2.62 5.38
CA CYS A 41 7.01 2.82 6.16
C CYS A 41 8.05 1.73 5.89
N GLY A 42 7.61 0.47 5.81
CA GLY A 42 8.51 -0.66 5.51
C GLY A 42 9.10 -0.58 4.11
N LEU A 43 8.29 -0.18 3.12
CA LEU A 43 8.75 0.00 1.73
C LEU A 43 9.75 1.16 1.64
N VAL A 44 9.41 2.32 2.21
CA VAL A 44 10.31 3.49 2.23
C VAL A 44 11.61 3.17 2.96
N SER A 45 11.55 2.55 4.15
CA SER A 45 12.76 2.14 4.87
C SER A 45 13.63 1.19 4.05
N GLY A 46 13.02 0.23 3.36
CA GLY A 46 13.74 -0.68 2.48
C GLY A 46 14.38 0.03 1.29
N LYS A 47 13.68 0.98 0.66
CA LYS A 47 14.21 1.83 -0.42
C LYS A 47 15.42 2.62 0.06
N LEU A 48 15.33 3.30 1.22
CA LEU A 48 16.41 4.10 1.78
C LEU A 48 17.66 3.24 2.06
N LEU A 49 17.48 2.03 2.61
CA LEU A 49 18.58 1.11 2.92
C LEU A 49 19.28 0.55 1.67
N GLU A 50 18.53 0.30 0.61
CA GLU A 50 19.04 -0.29 -0.62
C GLU A 50 19.34 0.77 -1.70
N GLN A 51 19.17 2.06 -1.38
CA GLN A 51 19.35 3.19 -2.31
C GLN A 51 18.52 2.99 -3.60
N GLY A 52 17.28 2.54 -3.42
CA GLY A 52 16.34 2.30 -4.52
C GLY A 52 15.92 3.59 -5.21
N THR A 53 15.54 3.50 -6.48
CA THR A 53 15.10 4.64 -7.30
C THR A 53 13.60 4.67 -7.55
N GLU A 54 12.88 3.62 -7.16
CA GLU A 54 11.43 3.52 -7.30
C GLU A 54 10.69 4.54 -6.44
N GLN A 55 9.57 5.04 -6.91
CA GLN A 55 8.65 5.84 -6.12
C GLN A 55 7.73 4.92 -5.29
N ILE A 56 7.64 5.16 -3.99
CA ILE A 56 6.75 4.41 -3.08
C ILE A 56 5.49 5.22 -2.85
N ILE A 57 4.39 4.84 -3.48
CA ILE A 57 3.11 5.55 -3.41
C ILE A 57 2.17 4.83 -2.44
N GLY A 58 1.89 5.46 -1.32
CA GLY A 58 0.86 5.03 -0.39
C GLY A 58 -0.50 5.58 -0.80
N LEU A 59 -1.46 4.69 -1.04
CA LEU A 59 -2.83 5.09 -1.34
C LEU A 59 -3.65 5.07 -0.06
N SER A 60 -4.04 6.23 0.44
CA SER A 60 -4.79 6.35 1.69
C SER A 60 -6.15 5.66 1.59
N ILE A 61 -6.44 4.78 2.56
CA ILE A 61 -7.74 4.11 2.68
C ILE A 61 -8.47 4.54 3.97
N SER A 62 -7.92 5.47 4.73
CA SER A 62 -8.44 5.91 6.02
C SER A 62 -8.95 7.35 5.95
N SER A 63 -9.75 7.74 6.96
CA SER A 63 -10.21 9.12 7.14
C SER A 63 -9.21 10.00 7.88
N ARG A 64 -7.99 9.48 8.18
CA ARG A 64 -6.96 10.26 8.89
C ARG A 64 -6.50 11.43 8.06
N GLU A 65 -6.30 12.58 8.73
CA GLU A 65 -5.75 13.78 8.10
C GLU A 65 -4.31 13.56 7.62
N TYR A 66 -3.94 14.20 6.50
CA TYR A 66 -2.65 14.04 5.83
C TYR A 66 -1.46 14.27 6.78
N ASP A 67 -1.40 15.44 7.42
CA ASP A 67 -0.28 15.80 8.30
C ASP A 67 -0.12 14.82 9.47
N ARG A 68 -1.24 14.34 10.01
CA ARG A 68 -1.19 13.32 11.07
C ARG A 68 -0.68 11.98 10.55
N ALA A 69 -1.06 11.59 9.34
CA ALA A 69 -0.59 10.35 8.73
C ALA A 69 0.92 10.41 8.47
N ILE A 70 1.39 11.52 7.88
CA ILE A 70 2.81 11.76 7.61
C ILE A 70 3.64 11.73 8.90
N ARG A 71 3.27 12.49 9.94
CA ARG A 71 3.99 12.49 11.23
C ARG A 71 4.10 11.10 11.87
N ILE A 72 3.05 10.28 11.75
CA ILE A 72 3.10 8.90 12.27
C ILE A 72 4.10 8.06 11.48
N MET A 73 4.14 8.20 10.17
CA MET A 73 5.07 7.47 9.32
C MET A 73 6.52 7.95 9.53
N GLU A 74 6.75 9.25 9.64
CA GLU A 74 8.05 9.84 9.97
C GLU A 74 8.58 9.31 11.30
N SER A 75 7.76 9.39 12.34
CA SER A 75 8.12 8.84 13.66
C SER A 75 8.44 7.34 13.57
N GLY A 76 7.63 6.59 12.83
CA GLY A 76 7.83 5.16 12.67
C GLY A 76 9.14 4.81 11.96
N ILE A 77 9.49 5.50 10.87
CA ILE A 77 10.74 5.29 10.14
C ILE A 77 11.94 5.70 10.99
N SER A 78 11.87 6.88 11.63
CA SER A 78 12.93 7.37 12.52
C SER A 78 13.21 6.39 13.66
N ASP A 79 12.15 5.89 14.31
CA ASP A 79 12.27 4.89 15.37
C ASP A 79 12.90 3.57 14.88
N TYR A 80 12.55 3.13 13.67
CA TYR A 80 13.12 1.92 13.09
C TYR A 80 14.62 2.08 12.84
N PHE A 81 15.04 3.19 12.24
CA PHE A 81 16.46 3.45 11.97
C PHE A 81 17.25 3.59 13.26
N ALA A 82 16.74 4.35 14.24
CA ALA A 82 17.39 4.52 15.55
C ALA A 82 17.56 3.18 16.31
N LYS A 83 16.51 2.36 16.37
CA LYS A 83 16.53 1.04 17.04
C LYS A 83 17.47 0.03 16.39
N ASN A 84 17.79 0.21 15.12
CA ASN A 84 18.70 -0.66 14.38
C ASN A 84 20.10 -0.03 14.20
N HIS A 85 20.37 1.11 14.84
CA HIS A 85 21.65 1.84 14.74
C HIS A 85 22.00 2.20 13.29
N LEU A 86 20.99 2.56 12.49
CA LEU A 86 21.11 2.97 11.10
C LEU A 86 21.02 4.49 10.99
N VAL A 87 21.64 5.05 9.97
CA VAL A 87 21.60 6.48 9.69
C VAL A 87 20.54 6.76 8.62
N LEU A 88 19.64 7.71 8.90
CA LEU A 88 18.72 8.24 7.91
C LEU A 88 19.46 9.19 6.97
N PRO A 89 19.27 9.08 5.65
CA PRO A 89 19.78 10.08 4.72
C PRO A 89 19.15 11.46 4.98
N GLU A 90 19.85 12.52 4.67
CA GLU A 90 19.28 13.87 4.72
C GLU A 90 18.15 14.03 3.70
N GLY A 91 17.04 14.66 4.09
CA GLY A 91 15.88 14.92 3.23
C GLY A 91 15.05 13.68 2.91
N TRP A 92 15.21 12.58 3.63
CA TRP A 92 14.47 11.33 3.41
C TRP A 92 12.96 11.49 3.52
N GLU A 93 12.46 12.50 4.20
CA GLU A 93 11.03 12.80 4.37
C GLU A 93 10.34 13.03 3.01
N SER A 94 11.08 13.52 2.02
CA SER A 94 10.58 13.70 0.65
C SER A 94 10.24 12.39 -0.06
N GLU A 95 10.63 11.25 0.50
CA GLU A 95 10.27 9.92 -0.02
C GLU A 95 8.91 9.40 0.47
N LEU A 96 8.23 10.17 1.33
CA LEU A 96 6.90 9.84 1.82
C LEU A 96 5.81 10.42 0.89
N HIS A 97 5.40 9.63 -0.10
CA HIS A 97 4.31 10.00 -1.01
C HIS A 97 3.01 9.31 -0.56
N LEU A 98 2.09 10.07 0.01
CA LEU A 98 0.77 9.61 0.44
C LEU A 98 -0.34 10.31 -0.36
N GLU A 99 -1.05 9.52 -1.17
CA GLU A 99 -2.16 10.01 -1.96
C GLU A 99 -3.49 9.92 -1.21
N MET A 100 -4.17 11.04 -1.08
CA MET A 100 -5.43 11.17 -0.34
C MET A 100 -6.66 11.17 -1.25
N GLY A 101 -6.50 11.44 -2.53
CA GLY A 101 -7.61 11.62 -3.49
C GLY A 101 -8.45 10.37 -3.71
N TYR A 102 -7.89 9.19 -3.47
CA TYR A 102 -8.52 7.90 -3.80
C TYR A 102 -9.18 7.19 -2.61
N ARG A 103 -9.31 7.83 -1.46
CA ARG A 103 -9.80 7.21 -0.20
C ARG A 103 -11.30 6.89 -0.16
N GLN A 104 -12.10 7.39 -1.12
CA GLN A 104 -13.54 7.06 -1.25
C GLN A 104 -14.32 7.14 0.07
N GLY A 105 -14.27 8.30 0.74
CA GLY A 105 -14.94 8.50 2.02
C GLY A 105 -14.20 7.97 3.25
N GLY A 106 -13.15 7.16 3.08
CA GLY A 106 -12.33 6.66 4.18
C GLY A 106 -12.51 5.18 4.47
N TYR A 107 -12.15 4.75 5.68
CA TYR A 107 -12.13 3.35 6.09
C TYR A 107 -13.52 2.70 6.00
N GLY A 108 -13.58 1.54 5.35
CA GLY A 108 -14.82 0.77 5.18
C GLY A 108 -15.83 1.38 4.21
N GLN A 109 -15.59 2.58 3.67
CA GLN A 109 -16.45 3.22 2.66
C GLN A 109 -15.97 2.86 1.26
N TYR A 110 -16.87 2.42 0.40
CA TYR A 110 -16.59 2.10 -1.00
C TYR A 110 -17.85 2.26 -1.84
N ASP A 111 -17.70 2.39 -3.13
CA ASP A 111 -18.79 2.55 -4.09
C ASP A 111 -18.74 1.48 -5.19
N GLU A 112 -19.64 1.56 -6.15
CA GLU A 112 -19.77 0.60 -7.25
C GLU A 112 -18.50 0.53 -8.12
N ARG A 113 -17.72 1.62 -8.24
CA ARG A 113 -16.45 1.63 -8.98
C ARG A 113 -15.43 0.67 -8.38
N ILE A 114 -15.37 0.63 -7.05
CA ILE A 114 -14.49 -0.30 -6.31
C ILE A 114 -14.95 -1.74 -6.50
N LEU A 115 -16.27 -1.99 -6.37
CA LEU A 115 -16.87 -3.32 -6.58
C LEU A 115 -16.63 -3.82 -8.01
N GLN A 116 -16.76 -2.95 -9.01
CA GLN A 116 -16.47 -3.29 -10.39
C GLN A 116 -15.03 -3.73 -10.58
N VAL A 117 -14.06 -2.98 -10.06
CA VAL A 117 -12.64 -3.35 -10.13
C VAL A 117 -12.38 -4.69 -9.46
N ILE A 118 -12.97 -4.95 -8.29
CA ILE A 118 -12.84 -6.23 -7.58
C ILE A 118 -13.34 -7.38 -8.45
N ARG A 119 -14.53 -7.25 -9.05
CA ARG A 119 -15.11 -8.28 -9.94
C ARG A 119 -14.25 -8.50 -11.18
N GLU A 120 -13.83 -7.41 -11.84
CA GLU A 120 -13.01 -7.48 -13.05
C GLU A 120 -11.67 -8.17 -12.79
N GLU A 121 -10.97 -7.79 -11.74
CA GLU A 121 -9.66 -8.36 -11.42
C GLU A 121 -9.77 -9.82 -10.98
N PHE A 122 -10.80 -10.16 -10.24
CA PHE A 122 -11.03 -11.56 -9.89
C PHE A 122 -11.38 -12.42 -11.11
N CYS A 123 -12.28 -11.95 -11.98
CA CYS A 123 -12.69 -12.69 -13.18
C CYS A 123 -11.55 -12.85 -14.21
N ARG A 124 -10.72 -11.81 -14.39
CA ARG A 124 -9.65 -11.82 -15.40
C ARG A 124 -8.35 -12.45 -14.91
N ASN A 125 -8.00 -12.18 -13.66
CA ASN A 125 -6.67 -12.45 -13.11
C ASN A 125 -6.69 -13.38 -11.89
N GLY A 126 -7.87 -13.76 -11.39
CA GLY A 126 -7.99 -14.54 -10.15
C GLY A 126 -7.51 -13.77 -8.91
N LEU A 127 -7.49 -12.45 -8.94
CA LEU A 127 -6.96 -11.59 -7.88
C LEU A 127 -8.07 -11.20 -6.89
N PRO A 128 -8.09 -11.74 -5.65
CA PRO A 128 -9.15 -11.49 -4.67
C PRO A 128 -8.88 -10.19 -3.90
N LEU A 129 -9.32 -9.06 -4.44
CA LEU A 129 -9.22 -7.75 -3.80
C LEU A 129 -10.40 -7.50 -2.85
N ASP A 130 -10.15 -6.96 -1.66
CA ASP A 130 -11.19 -6.59 -0.70
C ASP A 130 -11.65 -5.13 -0.87
N PRO A 131 -12.90 -4.79 -0.51
CA PRO A 131 -13.43 -3.43 -0.74
C PRO A 131 -12.85 -2.36 0.20
N THR A 132 -12.29 -2.75 1.35
CA THR A 132 -11.80 -1.82 2.37
C THR A 132 -10.37 -1.34 2.10
N TYR A 133 -9.49 -2.26 1.72
CA TYR A 133 -8.04 -2.02 1.57
C TYR A 133 -7.59 -2.14 0.12
N THR A 134 -7.50 -3.38 -0.36
CA THR A 134 -6.78 -3.68 -1.60
C THR A 134 -7.54 -3.29 -2.85
N GLY A 135 -8.87 -3.44 -2.89
CA GLY A 135 -9.68 -3.02 -4.04
C GLY A 135 -9.67 -1.50 -4.21
N LYS A 136 -9.81 -0.77 -3.10
CA LYS A 136 -9.73 0.69 -3.10
C LYS A 136 -8.35 1.19 -3.55
N ALA A 137 -7.29 0.61 -3.00
CA ALA A 137 -5.93 0.98 -3.38
C ALA A 137 -5.61 0.56 -4.82
N PHE A 138 -6.09 -0.58 -5.30
CA PHE A 138 -5.90 -1.01 -6.68
C PHE A 138 -6.62 -0.08 -7.67
N TRP A 139 -7.86 0.30 -7.36
CA TRP A 139 -8.56 1.32 -8.13
C TRP A 139 -7.81 2.64 -8.14
N GLY A 140 -7.35 3.12 -6.97
CA GLY A 140 -6.57 4.35 -6.85
C GLY A 140 -5.26 4.29 -7.64
N MET A 141 -4.57 3.15 -7.68
CA MET A 141 -3.39 2.94 -8.52
C MET A 141 -3.73 3.13 -10.01
N LYS A 142 -4.84 2.54 -10.48
CA LYS A 142 -5.26 2.69 -11.89
C LYS A 142 -5.54 4.15 -12.22
N GLN A 143 -6.23 4.89 -11.33
CA GLN A 143 -6.48 6.33 -11.52
C GLN A 143 -5.18 7.13 -11.50
N TYR A 144 -4.28 6.86 -10.55
CA TYR A 144 -2.98 7.53 -10.47
C TYR A 144 -2.15 7.36 -11.75
N ILE A 145 -2.09 6.13 -12.28
CA ILE A 145 -1.38 5.83 -13.53
C ILE A 145 -1.94 6.64 -14.69
N GLU A 146 -3.26 6.74 -14.78
CA GLU A 146 -3.94 7.50 -15.84
C GLU A 146 -3.73 9.00 -15.68
N GLU A 147 -3.96 9.56 -14.49
CA GLU A 147 -3.84 10.99 -14.20
C GLU A 147 -2.40 11.51 -14.38
N HIS A 148 -1.40 10.70 -14.02
CA HIS A 148 0.02 11.05 -14.18
C HIS A 148 0.62 10.58 -15.50
N GLN A 149 -0.21 10.03 -16.40
CA GLN A 149 0.21 9.58 -17.73
C GLN A 149 1.45 8.67 -17.70
N LEU A 150 1.50 7.75 -16.72
CA LEU A 150 2.62 6.83 -16.60
C LEU A 150 2.60 5.83 -17.75
N GLN A 151 3.52 6.01 -18.70
CA GLN A 151 3.69 5.16 -19.88
C GLN A 151 5.08 4.53 -19.88
N ASP A 152 5.19 3.37 -20.52
CA ASP A 152 6.45 2.64 -20.69
C ASP A 152 7.21 2.39 -19.37
N CYS A 153 6.48 2.14 -18.29
CA CYS A 153 7.04 1.92 -16.98
C CYS A 153 6.46 0.66 -16.31
N ASP A 154 7.30 -0.02 -15.54
CA ASP A 154 6.87 -1.16 -14.74
C ASP A 154 6.41 -0.70 -13.37
N VAL A 155 5.17 -1.04 -13.02
CA VAL A 155 4.59 -0.75 -11.72
C VAL A 155 4.36 -2.03 -10.92
N LEU A 156 4.46 -1.92 -9.59
CA LEU A 156 4.18 -3.01 -8.68
C LEU A 156 3.06 -2.61 -7.73
N PHE A 157 2.03 -3.44 -7.62
CA PHE A 157 1.05 -3.34 -6.56
C PHE A 157 1.34 -4.35 -5.44
N ILE A 158 1.43 -3.88 -4.20
CA ILE A 158 1.59 -4.75 -3.03
C ILE A 158 0.23 -5.16 -2.49
N HIS A 159 -0.15 -6.40 -2.74
CA HIS A 159 -1.35 -7.00 -2.18
C HIS A 159 -1.12 -7.36 -0.70
N THR A 160 -1.70 -6.58 0.21
CA THR A 160 -1.45 -6.67 1.64
C THR A 160 -2.39 -7.62 2.40
N GLY A 161 -3.22 -8.37 1.68
CA GLY A 161 -4.21 -9.30 2.27
C GLY A 161 -5.65 -8.82 2.06
N GLY A 162 -6.55 -9.14 3.01
CA GLY A 162 -7.97 -8.77 2.91
C GLY A 162 -8.87 -9.87 2.32
N THR A 163 -8.33 -11.05 2.03
CA THR A 163 -9.07 -12.18 1.43
C THR A 163 -10.38 -12.54 2.15
N PRO A 164 -10.47 -12.55 3.50
CA PRO A 164 -11.77 -12.79 4.16
C PRO A 164 -12.83 -11.75 3.79
N LEU A 165 -12.48 -10.47 3.72
CA LEU A 165 -13.38 -9.39 3.33
C LEU A 165 -13.80 -9.47 1.84
N PHE A 166 -12.94 -10.03 0.99
CA PHE A 166 -13.30 -10.34 -0.39
C PHE A 166 -14.43 -11.35 -0.45
N TYR A 167 -14.33 -12.47 0.28
CA TYR A 167 -15.38 -13.49 0.30
C TYR A 167 -16.70 -12.95 0.86
N ASP A 168 -16.65 -12.16 1.94
CA ASP A 168 -17.85 -11.50 2.47
C ASP A 168 -18.50 -10.57 1.45
N CYS A 169 -17.69 -9.83 0.69
CA CYS A 169 -18.17 -8.95 -0.37
C CYS A 169 -18.89 -9.72 -1.48
N ILE A 170 -18.27 -10.79 -2.00
CA ILE A 170 -18.86 -11.60 -3.10
C ILE A 170 -20.11 -12.33 -2.64
N LEU A 171 -20.15 -12.88 -1.44
CA LEU A 171 -21.33 -13.59 -0.92
C LEU A 171 -22.52 -12.63 -0.74
N ASN A 172 -22.29 -11.41 -0.24
CA ASN A 172 -23.36 -10.42 -0.08
C ASN A 172 -23.88 -9.87 -1.43
N ASP A 173 -23.03 -9.87 -2.47
CA ASP A 173 -23.41 -9.42 -3.81
C ASP A 173 -24.27 -10.47 -4.55
N THR A 174 -24.09 -11.77 -4.26
CA THR A 174 -24.88 -12.86 -4.82
C THR A 174 -26.29 -12.98 -4.22
N ASP A 175 -26.50 -12.48 -3.00
CA ASP A 175 -27.81 -12.50 -2.33
C ASP A 175 -28.76 -11.36 -2.79
N GLY A 176 -28.43 -10.66 -3.89
CA GLY A 176 -29.30 -9.76 -4.67
C GLY A 176 -30.28 -8.94 -3.84
N GLY A 177 -29.81 -7.88 -3.18
CA GLY A 177 -30.67 -6.75 -2.84
C GLY A 177 -31.97 -7.10 -2.09
N LYS A 178 -31.88 -7.72 -0.92
CA LYS A 178 -32.95 -7.70 0.07
C LYS A 178 -32.46 -7.02 1.34
N LYS A 179 -32.51 -5.71 1.33
CA LYS A 179 -32.75 -4.87 2.52
C LYS A 179 -33.58 -3.67 2.14
#